data_77e0a34b005cbef78c728bbbd5639f3e
#
_entry.id   77e0a34b005cbef78c728bbbd5639f3e
#
_cell.length_a   1.000
_cell.length_b   1.000
_cell.length_c   1.000
_cell.angle_alpha   90.00
_cell.angle_beta   90.00
_cell.angle_gamma   90.00
#
_symmetry.space_group_name_H-M   'P 1'
#
loop_
_entity.id
_entity.type
_entity.pdbx_description
1 polymer ?
#
loop_
_entity_poly.entity_id
_entity_poly.type
_entity_poly.pdbx_seq_one_letter_code
_entity_poly.pdbx_strand_id
1 'polypeptide(L)'
;MEIHQISFAKVGILSHDLAEITVDNGADITLSMVNELHQLLLSLFSESFSLLINKTNSYSTQLDALIHFGTLPAIDKIAVFAPNKLAKMSADFSATIPSSNALNIEVFTERDDALVWLIDKKSSAAGHNYLW
;
A
#
# COMPACT_ATOMS: atom_id res chain seq x y z
N MET A 1 -2.54 19.35 2.48
CA MET A 1 -2.25 18.03 1.85
C MET A 1 -3.13 17.84 0.64
N GLU A 2 -2.55 17.41 -0.47
CA GLU A 2 -3.30 17.13 -1.69
C GLU A 2 -3.99 15.77 -1.56
N ILE A 3 -5.31 15.74 -1.81
CA ILE A 3 -6.10 14.52 -1.71
C ILE A 3 -6.86 14.31 -3.02
N HIS A 4 -6.78 13.11 -3.54
CA HIS A 4 -7.49 12.70 -4.75
C HIS A 4 -8.53 11.64 -4.39
N GLN A 5 -9.78 11.88 -4.77
CA GLN A 5 -10.85 10.88 -4.57
C GLN A 5 -11.00 10.07 -5.85
N ILE A 6 -10.92 8.75 -5.71
CA ILE A 6 -11.22 7.83 -6.81
C ILE A 6 -12.45 7.01 -6.43
N SER A 7 -12.86 6.05 -7.28
CA SER A 7 -14.16 5.40 -7.14
C SER A 7 -14.31 4.66 -5.81
N PHE A 8 -13.21 4.21 -5.20
CA PHE A 8 -13.28 3.37 -3.99
C PHE A 8 -12.35 3.82 -2.87
N ALA A 9 -11.62 4.91 -3.04
CA ALA A 9 -10.60 5.29 -2.07
C ALA A 9 -10.23 6.77 -2.16
N LYS A 10 -9.58 7.25 -1.11
CA LYS A 10 -8.91 8.55 -1.10
C LYS A 10 -7.42 8.32 -1.13
N VAL A 11 -6.73 9.10 -1.96
CA VAL A 11 -5.28 9.03 -2.10
C VAL A 11 -4.70 10.37 -1.66
N GLY A 12 -4.04 10.38 -0.51
CA GLY A 12 -3.42 11.60 0.04
C GLY A 12 -1.92 11.60 -0.26
N ILE A 13 -1.43 12.72 -0.78
CA ILE A 13 -0.01 12.86 -1.09
C ILE A 13 0.69 13.38 0.16
N LEU A 14 1.49 12.53 0.80
CA LEU A 14 2.20 12.87 2.03
C LEU A 14 3.54 13.55 1.75
N SER A 15 4.20 13.18 0.66
CA SER A 15 5.44 13.80 0.23
C SER A 15 5.65 13.52 -1.26
N HIS A 16 6.78 13.97 -1.81
CA HIS A 16 7.08 13.80 -3.24
C HIS A 16 7.21 12.34 -3.67
N ASP A 17 7.33 11.42 -2.71
CA ASP A 17 7.50 10.00 -3.00
C ASP A 17 6.68 9.10 -2.07
N LEU A 18 5.61 9.61 -1.49
CA LEU A 18 4.80 8.83 -0.54
C LEU A 18 3.32 9.22 -0.63
N ALA A 19 2.46 8.23 -0.82
CA ALA A 19 1.01 8.41 -0.81
C ALA A 19 0.37 7.52 0.24
N GLU A 20 -0.71 8.02 0.85
CA GLU A 20 -1.55 7.24 1.76
C GLU A 20 -2.87 6.93 1.08
N ILE A 21 -3.25 5.66 1.05
CA ILE A 21 -4.48 5.19 0.42
C ILE A 21 -5.43 4.72 1.51
N THR A 22 -6.59 5.37 1.59
CA THR A 22 -7.65 4.99 2.53
C THR A 22 -8.84 4.50 1.72
N VAL A 23 -9.10 3.19 1.79
CA VAL A 23 -10.17 2.56 1.03
C VAL A 23 -11.51 2.83 1.73
N ASP A 24 -12.56 3.08 0.95
CA ASP A 24 -13.88 3.37 1.47
C ASP A 24 -14.46 2.15 2.19
N ASN A 25 -15.20 2.40 3.27
CA ASN A 25 -15.83 1.34 4.03
C ASN A 25 -16.84 0.58 3.15
N GLY A 26 -16.77 -0.74 3.19
CA GLY A 26 -17.69 -1.58 2.43
C GLY A 26 -17.31 -1.81 0.98
N ALA A 27 -16.19 -1.27 0.52
CA ALA A 27 -15.74 -1.47 -0.85
C ALA A 27 -15.37 -2.94 -1.09
N ASP A 28 -15.60 -3.41 -2.32
CA ASP A 28 -15.10 -4.70 -2.78
C ASP A 28 -14.19 -4.40 -3.98
N ILE A 29 -12.89 -4.44 -3.75
CA ILE A 29 -11.90 -3.98 -4.75
C ILE A 29 -11.78 -4.99 -5.87
N THR A 30 -12.03 -4.51 -7.09
CA THR A 30 -11.93 -5.32 -8.32
C THR A 30 -10.62 -5.00 -9.04
N LEU A 31 -10.28 -5.83 -10.01
CA LEU A 31 -9.11 -5.60 -10.85
C LEU A 31 -9.18 -4.24 -11.56
N SER A 32 -10.37 -3.86 -12.03
CA SER A 32 -10.58 -2.56 -12.67
C SER A 32 -10.26 -1.41 -11.72
N MET A 33 -10.63 -1.55 -10.43
CA MET A 33 -10.32 -0.54 -9.42
C MET A 33 -8.81 -0.44 -9.15
N VAL A 34 -8.11 -1.57 -9.13
CA VAL A 34 -6.65 -1.57 -8.97
C VAL A 34 -5.99 -0.85 -10.15
N ASN A 35 -6.48 -1.09 -11.36
CA ASN A 35 -5.98 -0.39 -12.54
C ASN A 35 -6.23 1.12 -12.45
N GLU A 36 -7.39 1.52 -11.96
CA GLU A 36 -7.70 2.95 -11.73
C GLU A 36 -6.69 3.57 -10.77
N LEU A 37 -6.40 2.88 -9.67
CA LEU A 37 -5.43 3.35 -8.68
C LEU A 37 -4.03 3.46 -9.30
N HIS A 38 -3.61 2.43 -10.03
CA HIS A 38 -2.29 2.42 -10.65
C HIS A 38 -2.13 3.58 -11.65
N GLN A 39 -3.17 3.85 -12.45
CA GLN A 39 -3.12 4.96 -13.40
C GLN A 39 -2.99 6.30 -12.68
N LEU A 40 -3.73 6.49 -11.60
CA LEU A 40 -3.62 7.72 -10.81
C LEU A 40 -2.20 7.88 -10.25
N LEU A 41 -1.66 6.83 -9.63
CA LEU A 41 -0.33 6.90 -9.02
C LEU A 41 0.74 7.23 -10.06
N LEU A 42 0.66 6.63 -11.24
CA LEU A 42 1.61 6.92 -12.32
C LEU A 42 1.51 8.35 -12.83
N SER A 43 0.34 8.96 -12.71
CA SER A 43 0.15 10.37 -13.11
C SER A 43 0.66 11.34 -12.04
N LEU A 44 0.71 10.91 -10.78
CA LEU A 44 1.08 11.78 -9.66
C LEU A 44 2.59 11.77 -9.36
N PHE A 45 3.25 10.65 -9.61
CA PHE A 45 4.66 10.48 -9.27
C PHE A 45 5.50 10.28 -10.53
N SER A 46 6.57 11.04 -10.66
CA SER A 46 7.48 10.95 -11.81
C SER A 46 8.61 9.94 -11.58
N GLU A 47 8.81 9.52 -10.33
CA GLU A 47 9.88 8.59 -9.94
C GLU A 47 9.32 7.53 -9.01
N SER A 48 10.19 6.69 -8.46
CA SER A 48 9.78 5.68 -7.48
C SER A 48 9.09 6.30 -6.28
N PHE A 49 8.11 5.59 -5.76
CA PHE A 49 7.33 6.07 -4.62
C PHE A 49 6.93 4.88 -3.73
N SER A 50 6.51 5.19 -2.51
CA SER A 50 6.04 4.20 -1.55
C SER A 50 4.59 4.46 -1.19
N LEU A 51 3.92 3.43 -0.67
CA LEU A 51 2.51 3.50 -0.32
C LEU A 51 2.30 3.17 1.14
N LEU A 52 1.43 3.94 1.79
CA LEU A 52 0.85 3.61 3.08
C LEU A 52 -0.61 3.22 2.84
N ILE A 53 -0.93 1.96 3.08
CA ILE A 53 -2.31 1.48 2.96
C ILE A 53 -2.95 1.61 4.33
N ASN A 54 -3.91 2.52 4.46
CA ASN A 54 -4.62 2.74 5.70
C ASN A 54 -5.84 1.82 5.76
N LYS A 55 -5.76 0.79 6.61
CA LYS A 55 -6.79 -0.24 6.71
C LYS A 55 -7.68 -0.02 7.93
N THR A 56 -8.08 1.23 8.18
CA THR A 56 -9.02 1.54 9.28
C THR A 56 -10.45 1.19 8.93
N ASN A 57 -10.82 1.24 7.65
CA ASN A 57 -12.14 0.87 7.18
C ASN A 57 -12.19 -0.61 6.83
N SER A 58 -13.39 -1.18 6.87
CA SER A 58 -13.61 -2.58 6.51
C SER A 58 -13.93 -2.67 5.02
N TYR A 59 -13.14 -3.47 4.31
CA TYR A 59 -13.32 -3.67 2.85
C TYR A 59 -12.78 -5.04 2.46
N SER A 60 -13.13 -5.49 1.26
CA SER A 60 -12.62 -6.74 0.72
C SER A 60 -11.91 -6.49 -0.61
N THR A 61 -11.09 -7.46 -1.02
CA THR A 61 -10.35 -7.38 -2.28
C THR A 61 -10.48 -8.72 -2.99
N GLN A 62 -10.91 -8.69 -4.26
CA GLN A 62 -11.01 -9.90 -5.07
C GLN A 62 -9.61 -10.44 -5.33
N LEU A 63 -9.50 -11.75 -5.52
CA LEU A 63 -8.18 -12.40 -5.62
C LEU A 63 -7.35 -11.87 -6.78
N ASP A 64 -7.95 -11.70 -7.96
CA ASP A 64 -7.21 -11.18 -9.11
C ASP A 64 -6.74 -9.75 -8.88
N ALA A 65 -7.55 -8.94 -8.18
CA ALA A 65 -7.17 -7.59 -7.80
C ALA A 65 -6.00 -7.61 -6.81
N LEU A 66 -6.05 -8.50 -5.84
CA LEU A 66 -5.00 -8.64 -4.82
C LEU A 66 -3.66 -9.05 -5.47
N ILE A 67 -3.71 -9.99 -6.39
CA ILE A 67 -2.52 -10.44 -7.11
C ILE A 67 -1.89 -9.30 -7.92
N HIS A 68 -2.73 -8.44 -8.49
CA HIS A 68 -2.26 -7.34 -9.35
C HIS A 68 -1.83 -6.10 -8.55
N PHE A 69 -2.37 -5.93 -7.35
CA PHE A 69 -2.09 -4.74 -6.56
C PHE A 69 -0.60 -4.64 -6.23
N GLY A 70 -0.06 -3.44 -6.41
CA GLY A 70 1.32 -3.18 -6.03
C GLY A 70 2.37 -3.73 -7.00
N THR A 71 1.96 -4.25 -8.15
CA THR A 71 2.91 -4.85 -9.13
C THR A 71 3.64 -3.81 -9.97
N LEU A 72 3.33 -2.52 -9.81
CA LEU A 72 4.03 -1.47 -10.57
C LEU A 72 5.50 -1.42 -10.17
N PRO A 73 6.43 -1.47 -11.14
CA PRO A 73 7.87 -1.40 -10.81
C PRO A 73 8.27 -0.12 -10.07
N ALA A 74 7.50 0.95 -10.21
CA ALA A 74 7.81 2.22 -9.54
C ALA A 74 7.52 2.20 -8.04
N ILE A 75 6.78 1.19 -7.54
CA ILE A 75 6.47 1.09 -6.11
C ILE A 75 7.68 0.49 -5.39
N ASP A 76 8.23 1.25 -4.43
CA ASP A 76 9.40 0.84 -3.65
C ASP A 76 9.02 0.02 -2.43
N LYS A 77 8.20 0.58 -1.54
CA LYS A 77 7.74 -0.08 -0.32
C LYS A 77 6.25 0.10 -0.13
N ILE A 78 5.62 -0.87 0.52
CA ILE A 78 4.22 -0.78 0.91
C ILE A 78 4.14 -1.09 2.40
N ALA A 79 3.66 -0.13 3.18
CA ALA A 79 3.33 -0.35 4.58
C ALA A 79 1.81 -0.45 4.71
N VAL A 80 1.35 -1.43 5.47
CA VAL A 80 -0.09 -1.58 5.74
C VAL A 80 -0.33 -1.22 7.19
N PHE A 81 -1.10 -0.18 7.44
CA PHE A 81 -1.53 0.20 8.78
C PHE A 81 -2.84 -0.51 9.08
N ALA A 82 -2.79 -1.48 9.98
CA ALA A 82 -3.94 -2.31 10.37
C ALA A 82 -4.15 -2.17 11.88
N PRO A 83 -5.03 -1.24 12.32
CA PRO A 83 -5.11 -0.82 13.73
C PRO A 83 -5.80 -1.80 14.65
N ASN A 84 -6.52 -2.79 14.12
CA ASN A 84 -7.23 -3.76 14.96
C ASN A 84 -6.88 -5.18 14.54
N LYS A 85 -7.25 -6.15 15.41
CA LYS A 85 -6.87 -7.53 15.22
C LYS A 85 -7.40 -8.12 13.90
N LEU A 86 -8.63 -7.82 13.55
CA LEU A 86 -9.23 -8.35 12.33
C LEU A 86 -8.55 -7.78 11.09
N ALA A 87 -8.29 -6.48 11.08
CA ALA A 87 -7.60 -5.83 9.98
C ALA A 87 -6.18 -6.39 9.83
N LYS A 88 -5.49 -6.63 10.97
CA LYS A 88 -4.15 -7.19 10.94
C LYS A 88 -4.15 -8.60 10.36
N MET A 89 -5.11 -9.45 10.75
CA MET A 89 -5.20 -10.79 10.21
C MET A 89 -5.42 -10.78 8.70
N SER A 90 -6.29 -9.90 8.22
CA SER A 90 -6.56 -9.76 6.79
C SER A 90 -5.31 -9.27 6.05
N ALA A 91 -4.59 -8.30 6.61
CA ALA A 91 -3.38 -7.76 6.01
C ALA A 91 -2.26 -8.80 5.98
N ASP A 92 -2.09 -9.55 7.08
CA ASP A 92 -1.08 -10.61 7.16
C ASP A 92 -1.35 -11.68 6.10
N PHE A 93 -2.62 -12.07 5.93
CA PHE A 93 -2.99 -13.03 4.89
C PHE A 93 -2.64 -12.50 3.50
N SER A 94 -3.00 -11.25 3.21
CA SER A 94 -2.72 -10.62 1.91
C SER A 94 -1.22 -10.59 1.62
N ALA A 95 -0.40 -10.36 2.64
CA ALA A 95 1.04 -10.29 2.48
C ALA A 95 1.66 -11.66 2.14
N THR A 96 0.93 -12.78 2.35
CA THR A 96 1.42 -14.12 2.00
C THR A 96 1.13 -14.50 0.55
N ILE A 97 0.34 -13.71 -0.19
CA ILE A 97 0.05 -13.99 -1.59
C ILE A 97 1.36 -13.88 -2.39
N PRO A 98 1.66 -14.84 -3.27
CA PRO A 98 2.97 -14.89 -3.96
C PRO A 98 3.37 -13.60 -4.66
N SER A 99 2.44 -12.93 -5.32
CA SER A 99 2.76 -11.66 -5.99
C SER A 99 3.14 -10.57 -4.98
N SER A 100 2.53 -10.57 -3.80
CA SER A 100 2.87 -9.64 -2.74
C SER A 100 4.25 -9.94 -2.15
N ASN A 101 4.64 -11.23 -2.09
CA ASN A 101 5.94 -11.61 -1.56
C ASN A 101 7.09 -11.09 -2.41
N ALA A 102 6.83 -10.73 -3.67
CA ALA A 102 7.84 -10.11 -4.53
C ALA A 102 8.04 -8.64 -4.19
N LEU A 103 7.21 -8.06 -3.32
CA LEU A 103 7.24 -6.66 -2.95
C LEU A 103 7.79 -6.51 -1.54
N ASN A 104 8.26 -5.32 -1.22
CA ASN A 104 8.72 -4.97 0.12
C ASN A 104 7.52 -4.49 0.94
N ILE A 105 6.80 -5.41 1.58
CA ILE A 105 5.56 -5.14 2.30
C ILE A 105 5.73 -5.47 3.77
N GLU A 106 5.32 -4.54 4.65
CA GLU A 106 5.30 -4.73 6.10
C GLU A 106 3.94 -4.29 6.65
N VAL A 107 3.48 -5.01 7.68
CA VAL A 107 2.19 -4.72 8.33
C VAL A 107 2.46 -4.13 9.71
N PHE A 108 1.78 -3.03 10.03
CA PHE A 108 1.95 -2.31 11.29
C PHE A 108 0.60 -2.11 11.98
N THR A 109 0.60 -2.10 13.30
CA THR A 109 -0.59 -1.80 14.09
C THR A 109 -0.62 -0.33 14.53
N GLU A 110 0.48 0.41 14.35
CA GLU A 110 0.59 1.83 14.66
C GLU A 110 0.99 2.59 13.39
N ARG A 111 0.25 3.68 13.11
CA ARG A 111 0.50 4.45 11.89
C ARG A 111 1.88 5.10 11.91
N ASP A 112 2.32 5.60 13.07
CA ASP A 112 3.62 6.25 13.16
C ASP A 112 4.76 5.28 12.87
N ASP A 113 4.65 4.03 13.31
CA ASP A 113 5.65 3.00 13.02
C ASP A 113 5.73 2.73 11.51
N ALA A 114 4.58 2.68 10.85
CA ALA A 114 4.53 2.50 9.40
C ALA A 114 5.22 3.65 8.68
N LEU A 115 4.96 4.88 9.11
CA LEU A 115 5.56 6.06 8.50
C LEU A 115 7.07 6.09 8.68
N VAL A 116 7.55 5.75 9.88
CA VAL A 116 8.99 5.68 10.15
C VAL A 116 9.65 4.69 9.21
N TRP A 117 9.05 3.50 9.05
CA TRP A 117 9.60 2.48 8.18
C TRP A 117 9.62 2.93 6.71
N LEU A 118 8.57 3.61 6.26
CA LEU A 118 8.48 4.08 4.87
C LEU A 118 9.51 5.15 4.56
N ILE A 119 9.81 6.01 5.53
CA ILE A 119 10.74 7.11 5.36
C ILE A 119 12.19 6.65 5.47
N ASP A 120 12.43 5.55 6.20
CA ASP A 120 13.77 5.04 6.46
C ASP A 120 14.37 4.43 5.20
N LYS A 121 15.31 5.11 4.60
CA LYS A 121 15.98 4.65 3.39
C LYS A 121 16.77 3.36 3.59
N LYS A 122 17.22 3.11 4.81
CA LYS A 122 17.98 1.89 5.12
C LYS A 122 17.10 0.65 5.12
N SER A 123 15.78 0.80 5.24
CA SER A 123 14.84 -0.33 5.22
C SER A 123 14.48 -0.77 3.81
N SER A 124 14.96 -0.11 2.77
CA SER A 124 14.61 -0.51 1.41
C SER A 124 15.12 -1.92 1.12
N ALA A 125 14.47 -2.60 0.19
CA ALA A 125 14.77 -3.99 -0.14
C ALA A 125 16.24 -4.21 -0.47
N ALA A 126 16.83 -3.27 -1.16
CA ALA A 126 18.22 -3.36 -1.54
C ALA A 126 19.15 -3.41 -0.33
N GLY A 127 18.72 -2.83 0.71
CA GLY A 127 19.47 -2.86 1.94
C GLY A 127 19.33 -4.11 2.68
N HIS A 128 18.65 -4.88 2.27
CA HIS A 128 18.48 -5.90 3.07
C HIS A 128 19.31 -6.84 3.09
N ASN A 129 19.58 -6.64 2.57
CA ASN A 129 20.35 -7.27 2.63
C ASN A 129 21.32 -7.20 3.36
N TYR A 130 21.18 -6.94 3.77
CA TYR A 130 21.87 -6.71 4.52
C TYR A 130 22.44 -7.37 5.10
N LEU A 131 22.50 -7.75 4.84
CA LEU A 131 23.04 -8.18 5.41
C LEU A 131 23.74 -8.09 5.93
N TRP A 132 23.72 -7.99 6.01
CA TRP A 132 24.45 -7.68 6.59
C TRP A 132 25.03 -8.18 7.17
#